data_46491036500bef002b017192c16aac2f
#
_entry.id   46491036500bef002b017192c16aac2f
#
_cell.length_a   1.000
_cell.length_b   1.000
_cell.length_c   1.000
_cell.angle_alpha   90.00
_cell.angle_beta   90.00
_cell.angle_gamma   90.00
#
_symmetry.space_group_name_H-M   'P 1'
#
loop_
_entity.id
_entity.type
_entity.pdbx_description
1 polymer ?
#
loop_
_entity_poly.entity_id
_entity_poly.type
_entity_poly.pdbx_seq_one_letter_code
_entity_poly.pdbx_strand_id
1 'polypeptide(L)'
;MPIDVTLRSTESKQKLSMDVMEIDGKKILMTVSDPLHLMLQTAVENESKQVLGMGLQEHLMTLWSRGFEPTVVYADPHSTFRSMQRDFPRVEVDVGGARDYVPKVVAKIRRLKEVYRAVKSGLQWQLPGSLVKDLVAYAVSRVSIQRTSALSENIAPRVDFTGMPVKYQKELRFAFGD
;
A
#
# COMPACT_ATOMS: atom_id res chain seq x y z
N MET A 1 -16.33 -8.55 -24.94
CA MET A 1 -16.87 -7.21 -24.71
C MET A 1 -15.75 -6.30 -24.20
N PRO A 2 -15.45 -5.19 -24.85
CA PRO A 2 -14.54 -4.21 -24.28
C PRO A 2 -15.18 -3.66 -23.02
N ILE A 3 -14.46 -3.71 -21.91
CA ILE A 3 -14.90 -3.09 -20.66
C ILE A 3 -14.71 -1.58 -20.86
N ASP A 4 -15.80 -0.87 -20.73
CA ASP A 4 -15.83 0.58 -20.82
C ASP A 4 -14.91 1.17 -19.74
N VAL A 5 -13.83 1.85 -20.16
CA VAL A 5 -12.80 2.44 -19.31
C VAL A 5 -13.33 3.63 -18.49
N THR A 6 -14.61 3.96 -18.63
CA THR A 6 -15.31 5.02 -17.87
C THR A 6 -15.63 4.65 -16.42
N LEU A 7 -15.26 3.48 -15.94
CA LEU A 7 -15.47 3.04 -14.55
C LEU A 7 -14.32 3.38 -13.60
N ARG A 8 -13.61 4.48 -13.78
CA ARG A 8 -12.86 5.07 -12.66
C ARG A 8 -13.88 5.78 -11.75
N SER A 9 -14.36 5.06 -10.77
CA SER A 9 -15.29 5.59 -9.77
C SER A 9 -14.59 6.46 -8.73
N THR A 10 -13.25 6.46 -8.72
CA THR A 10 -12.43 7.10 -7.69
C THR A 10 -11.89 8.43 -8.18
N GLU A 11 -11.95 9.44 -7.33
CA GLU A 11 -11.35 10.76 -7.58
C GLU A 11 -9.85 10.64 -7.88
N SER A 12 -9.33 11.46 -8.80
CA SER A 12 -7.90 11.51 -9.11
C SER A 12 -7.07 11.96 -7.89
N LYS A 13 -7.60 12.90 -7.10
CA LYS A 13 -6.95 13.42 -5.90
C LYS A 13 -6.95 12.37 -4.78
N GLN A 14 -5.76 12.08 -4.27
CA GLN A 14 -5.55 11.08 -3.24
C GLN A 14 -4.87 11.69 -2.01
N LYS A 15 -5.31 11.28 -0.83
CA LYS A 15 -4.60 11.50 0.42
C LYS A 15 -3.88 10.20 0.79
N LEU A 16 -2.65 10.29 1.23
CA LEU A 16 -1.87 9.12 1.62
C LEU A 16 -1.71 9.09 3.14
N SER A 17 -1.76 7.90 3.70
CA SER A 17 -1.31 7.64 5.08
C SER A 17 -0.08 6.76 5.00
N MET A 18 0.99 7.13 5.70
CA MET A 18 2.29 6.47 5.65
C MET A 18 2.71 6.00 7.03
N ASP A 19 3.28 4.79 7.09
CA ASP A 19 3.84 4.22 8.30
C ASP A 19 4.95 3.21 7.95
N VAL A 20 5.83 2.92 8.90
CA VAL A 20 6.83 1.86 8.78
C VAL A 20 6.41 0.69 9.67
N MET A 21 6.20 -0.47 9.07
CA MET A 21 5.96 -1.69 9.83
C MET A 21 7.20 -2.58 9.86
N GLU A 22 7.34 -3.32 10.95
CA GLU A 22 8.31 -4.39 11.05
C GLU A 22 7.61 -5.75 11.01
N ILE A 23 8.16 -6.69 10.23
CA ILE A 23 7.66 -8.06 10.12
C ILE A 23 8.84 -9.01 9.85
N ASP A 24 8.99 -10.04 10.69
CA ASP A 24 10.08 -11.02 10.62
C ASP A 24 11.47 -10.37 10.44
N GLY A 25 11.75 -9.30 11.20
CA GLY A 25 13.01 -8.57 11.16
C GLY A 25 13.23 -7.71 9.89
N LYS A 26 12.21 -7.55 9.05
CA LYS A 26 12.25 -6.66 7.88
C LYS A 26 11.40 -5.43 8.12
N LYS A 27 11.96 -4.26 7.79
CA LYS A 27 11.23 -2.99 7.81
C LYS A 27 10.61 -2.74 6.44
N ILE A 28 9.34 -2.38 6.43
CA ILE A 28 8.56 -2.14 5.22
C ILE A 28 7.89 -0.77 5.36
N LEU A 29 8.21 0.13 4.46
CA LEU A 29 7.46 1.38 4.30
C LEU A 29 6.12 1.07 3.64
N MET A 30 5.05 1.45 4.29
CA MET A 30 3.68 1.27 3.81
C MET A 30 3.03 2.62 3.54
N THR A 31 2.33 2.74 2.41
CA THR A 31 1.38 3.82 2.19
C THR A 31 0.02 3.28 1.79
N VAL A 32 -1.02 3.94 2.25
CA VAL A 32 -2.41 3.64 1.89
C VAL A 32 -3.04 4.90 1.33
N SER A 33 -3.58 4.82 0.13
CA SER A 33 -4.28 5.93 -0.51
C SER A 33 -5.76 5.97 -0.11
N ASP A 34 -6.33 7.17 -0.06
CA ASP A 34 -7.74 7.43 0.22
C ASP A 34 -8.24 8.51 -0.76
N PRO A 35 -9.30 8.30 -1.53
CA PRO A 35 -10.32 7.24 -1.43
C PRO A 35 -10.03 5.93 -2.19
N LEU A 36 -8.91 5.79 -2.91
CA LEU A 36 -8.62 4.58 -3.70
C LEU A 36 -8.41 3.32 -2.84
N HIS A 37 -7.99 3.48 -1.58
CA HIS A 37 -7.65 2.39 -0.64
C HIS A 37 -6.55 1.42 -1.13
N LEU A 38 -5.75 1.84 -2.11
CA LEU A 38 -4.61 1.07 -2.58
C LEU A 38 -3.50 1.07 -1.53
N MET A 39 -2.92 -0.09 -1.31
CA MET A 39 -1.72 -0.26 -0.49
C MET A 39 -0.49 -0.34 -1.39
N LEU A 40 0.52 0.47 -1.09
CA LEU A 40 1.85 0.39 -1.68
C LEU A 40 2.85 0.03 -0.58
N GLN A 41 3.89 -0.70 -0.95
CA GLN A 41 4.90 -1.17 -0.02
C GLN A 41 6.29 -1.15 -0.65
N THR A 42 7.29 -0.78 0.13
CA THR A 42 8.71 -0.87 -0.26
C THR A 42 9.52 -1.35 0.94
N ALA A 43 10.31 -2.40 0.76
CA ALA A 43 11.22 -2.86 1.79
C ALA A 43 12.34 -1.82 1.98
N VAL A 44 12.61 -1.48 3.24
CA VAL A 44 13.62 -0.48 3.61
C VAL A 44 14.64 -1.09 4.56
N GLU A 45 15.91 -0.72 4.39
CA GLU A 45 16.98 -1.24 5.24
C GLU A 45 16.99 -0.54 6.61
N ASN A 46 16.63 0.72 6.62
CA ASN A 46 16.58 1.56 7.82
C ASN A 46 15.56 2.69 7.67
N GLU A 47 15.35 3.45 8.73
CA GLU A 47 14.41 4.57 8.77
C GLU A 47 15.10 5.93 8.58
N SER A 48 16.23 5.96 7.83
CA SER A 48 16.85 7.22 7.49
C SER A 48 15.99 8.06 6.53
N LYS A 49 16.13 9.37 6.61
CA LYS A 49 15.40 10.30 5.73
C LYS A 49 15.57 9.96 4.25
N GLN A 50 16.79 9.61 3.85
CA GLN A 50 17.09 9.26 2.46
C GLN A 50 16.33 8.00 2.01
N VAL A 51 16.39 6.93 2.81
CA VAL A 51 15.76 5.64 2.46
C VAL A 51 14.24 5.75 2.43
N LEU A 52 13.65 6.37 3.46
CA LEU A 52 12.20 6.57 3.51
C LEU A 52 11.73 7.56 2.42
N GLY A 53 12.54 8.59 2.13
CA GLY A 53 12.25 9.55 1.05
C GLY A 53 12.23 8.88 -0.32
N MET A 54 13.17 8.00 -0.63
CA MET A 54 13.20 7.23 -1.88
C MET A 54 11.98 6.31 -1.99
N GLY A 55 11.62 5.61 -0.90
CA GLY A 55 10.43 4.75 -0.90
C GLY A 55 9.14 5.53 -1.09
N LEU A 56 8.99 6.68 -0.42
CA LEU A 56 7.83 7.55 -0.63
C LEU A 56 7.78 8.07 -2.07
N GLN A 57 8.91 8.49 -2.63
CA GLN A 57 8.97 8.96 -4.02
C GLN A 57 8.55 7.87 -5.01
N GLU A 58 8.97 6.62 -4.81
CA GLU A 58 8.53 5.46 -5.61
C GLU A 58 7.01 5.30 -5.56
N HIS A 59 6.41 5.39 -4.38
CA HIS A 59 4.96 5.30 -4.22
C HIS A 59 4.22 6.46 -4.91
N LEU A 60 4.72 7.68 -4.78
CA LEU A 60 4.16 8.86 -5.45
C LEU A 60 4.24 8.72 -6.98
N MET A 61 5.39 8.30 -7.51
CA MET A 61 5.58 8.07 -8.95
C MET A 61 4.65 6.97 -9.48
N THR A 62 4.42 5.93 -8.70
CA THR A 62 3.50 4.85 -9.04
C THR A 62 2.07 5.37 -9.19
N LEU A 63 1.61 6.23 -8.29
CA LEU A 63 0.28 6.86 -8.38
C LEU A 63 0.19 7.84 -9.55
N TRP A 64 1.17 8.73 -9.71
CA TRP A 64 1.18 9.69 -10.83
C TRP A 64 1.20 9.00 -12.19
N SER A 65 1.94 7.90 -12.34
CA SER A 65 1.99 7.14 -13.61
C SER A 65 0.64 6.60 -14.05
N ARG A 66 -0.32 6.51 -13.12
CA ARG A 66 -1.69 6.05 -13.38
C ARG A 66 -2.72 7.20 -13.37
N GLY A 67 -2.26 8.44 -13.28
CA GLY A 67 -3.11 9.62 -13.30
C GLY A 67 -3.81 9.92 -11.97
N PHE A 68 -3.31 9.35 -10.87
CA PHE A 68 -3.73 9.75 -9.53
C PHE A 68 -2.82 10.87 -9.01
N GLU A 69 -3.39 11.81 -8.29
CA GLU A 69 -2.71 13.00 -7.79
C GLU A 69 -2.66 12.98 -6.25
N PRO A 70 -1.59 12.45 -5.65
CA PRO A 70 -1.36 12.61 -4.22
C PRO A 70 -1.26 14.10 -3.85
N THR A 71 -2.07 14.53 -2.90
CA THR A 71 -2.11 15.93 -2.44
C THR A 71 -1.45 16.10 -1.09
N VAL A 72 -1.64 15.15 -0.20
CA VAL A 72 -1.09 15.17 1.15
C VAL A 72 -0.68 13.77 1.60
N VAL A 73 0.42 13.69 2.34
CA VAL A 73 0.91 12.48 2.99
C VAL A 73 0.86 12.69 4.50
N TYR A 74 0.02 11.93 5.17
CA TYR A 74 -0.06 11.90 6.63
C TYR A 74 0.90 10.85 7.19
N ALA A 75 1.68 11.21 8.18
CA ALA A 75 2.61 10.31 8.85
C ALA A 75 2.58 10.53 10.37
N ASP A 76 2.94 9.49 11.11
CA ASP A 76 3.13 9.60 12.55
C ASP A 76 4.21 10.66 12.91
N PRO A 77 4.13 11.28 14.09
CA PRO A 77 5.07 12.30 14.51
C PRO A 77 6.48 11.74 14.85
N HIS A 78 7.04 11.00 13.90
CA HIS A 78 8.40 10.51 13.95
C HIS A 78 9.38 11.58 13.43
N SER A 79 10.55 11.69 14.03
CA SER A 79 11.54 12.72 13.69
C SER A 79 11.95 12.69 12.22
N THR A 80 12.08 11.51 11.64
CA THR A 80 12.45 11.33 10.22
C THR A 80 11.38 11.91 9.31
N PHE A 81 10.10 11.64 9.56
CA PHE A 81 9.01 12.15 8.72
C PHE A 81 8.91 13.68 8.80
N ARG A 82 9.12 14.27 9.99
CA ARG A 82 9.20 15.72 10.14
C ARG A 82 10.29 16.35 9.28
N SER A 83 11.43 15.69 9.15
CA SER A 83 12.55 16.17 8.33
C SER A 83 12.26 16.11 6.83
N MET A 84 11.26 15.34 6.40
CA MET A 84 10.87 15.17 4.99
C MET A 84 9.84 16.19 4.50
N GLN A 85 9.22 16.98 5.38
CA GLN A 85 8.14 17.91 5.02
C GLN A 85 8.48 18.87 3.87
N ARG A 86 9.74 19.21 3.69
CA ARG A 86 10.21 20.16 2.65
C ARG A 86 10.76 19.50 1.39
N ASP A 87 10.87 18.17 1.38
CA ASP A 87 11.54 17.46 0.29
C ASP A 87 10.61 17.17 -0.90
N PHE A 88 9.30 17.30 -0.70
CA PHE A 88 8.27 16.97 -1.69
C PHE A 88 7.46 18.21 -2.08
N PRO A 89 7.96 19.05 -3.02
CA PRO A 89 7.31 20.34 -3.33
C PRO A 89 5.92 20.22 -3.96
N ARG A 90 5.57 19.04 -4.47
CA ARG A 90 4.26 18.77 -5.13
C ARG A 90 3.24 18.14 -4.19
N VAL A 91 3.65 17.75 -3.00
CA VAL A 91 2.81 17.02 -2.04
C VAL A 91 3.07 17.56 -0.65
N GLU A 92 2.03 17.91 0.08
CA GLU A 92 2.17 18.30 1.47
C GLU A 92 2.47 17.07 2.33
N VAL A 93 3.51 17.11 3.15
CA VAL A 93 3.78 16.07 4.15
C VAL A 93 3.37 16.60 5.51
N ASP A 94 2.24 16.10 6.03
CA ASP A 94 1.68 16.48 7.32
C ASP A 94 2.04 15.43 8.38
N VAL A 95 2.82 15.85 9.36
CA VAL A 95 3.32 15.00 10.44
C VAL A 95 2.64 15.37 11.75
N GLY A 96 1.74 14.53 12.18
CA GLY A 96 1.05 14.67 13.47
C GLY A 96 -0.31 15.38 13.43
N GLY A 97 -0.77 15.84 12.25
CA GLY A 97 -2.08 16.50 12.09
C GLY A 97 -3.27 15.56 11.89
N ALA A 98 -3.02 14.32 11.55
CA ALA A 98 -4.07 13.45 11.03
C ALA A 98 -4.63 12.46 12.05
N ARG A 99 -5.39 12.94 13.02
CA ARG A 99 -6.12 12.05 13.95
C ARG A 99 -7.03 11.03 13.24
N ASP A 100 -7.48 11.31 12.02
CA ASP A 100 -8.44 10.48 11.29
C ASP A 100 -7.79 9.54 10.25
N TYR A 101 -6.56 9.82 9.80
CA TYR A 101 -5.93 9.07 8.72
C TYR A 101 -4.96 7.98 9.19
N VAL A 102 -4.25 8.22 10.29
CA VAL A 102 -3.37 7.22 10.91
C VAL A 102 -4.11 5.93 11.30
N PRO A 103 -5.33 5.98 11.89
CA PRO A 103 -6.11 4.77 12.14
C PRO A 103 -6.39 3.92 10.90
N LYS A 104 -6.57 4.54 9.73
CA LYS A 104 -6.84 3.81 8.48
C LYS A 104 -5.62 3.00 8.02
N VAL A 105 -4.42 3.58 8.05
CA VAL A 105 -3.20 2.84 7.69
C VAL A 105 -2.91 1.75 8.71
N VAL A 106 -3.09 2.00 9.99
CA VAL A 106 -2.92 1.00 11.05
C VAL A 106 -3.87 -0.19 10.86
N ALA A 107 -5.15 0.07 10.56
CA ALA A 107 -6.12 -0.99 10.29
C ALA A 107 -5.73 -1.83 9.05
N LYS A 108 -5.24 -1.19 8.00
CA LYS A 108 -4.76 -1.88 6.80
C LYS A 108 -3.50 -2.69 7.07
N ILE A 109 -2.54 -2.15 7.83
CA ILE A 109 -1.33 -2.88 8.25
C ILE A 109 -1.71 -4.10 9.10
N ARG A 110 -2.67 -3.95 10.01
CA ARG A 110 -3.18 -5.08 10.80
C ARG A 110 -3.74 -6.17 9.90
N ARG A 111 -4.59 -5.82 8.93
CA ARG A 111 -5.15 -6.77 7.97
C ARG A 111 -4.06 -7.44 7.14
N LEU A 112 -3.07 -6.68 6.68
CA LEU A 112 -1.91 -7.23 5.98
C LEU A 112 -1.16 -8.26 6.81
N LYS A 113 -0.88 -7.95 8.09
CA LYS A 113 -0.20 -8.88 9.01
C LYS A 113 -1.01 -10.16 9.26
N GLU A 114 -2.34 -10.07 9.28
CA GLU A 114 -3.22 -11.25 9.37
C GLU A 114 -3.08 -12.14 8.13
N VAL A 115 -3.15 -11.56 6.93
CA VAL A 115 -2.98 -12.30 5.67
C VAL A 115 -1.58 -12.90 5.58
N TYR A 116 -0.54 -12.13 5.90
CA TYR A 116 0.84 -12.60 5.94
C TYR A 116 1.01 -13.83 6.84
N ARG A 117 0.51 -13.76 8.09
CA ARG A 117 0.59 -14.87 9.04
C ARG A 117 -0.19 -16.09 8.58
N ALA A 118 -1.38 -15.89 8.01
CA ALA A 118 -2.20 -16.97 7.49
C ALA A 118 -1.49 -17.71 6.35
N VAL A 119 -0.88 -16.99 5.42
CA VAL A 119 -0.10 -17.61 4.32
C VAL A 119 1.13 -18.29 4.88
N LYS A 120 1.91 -17.62 5.74
CA LYS A 120 3.13 -18.18 6.34
C LYS A 120 2.85 -19.48 7.11
N SER A 121 1.76 -19.54 7.88
CA SER A 121 1.38 -20.74 8.63
C SER A 121 0.93 -21.90 7.75
N GLY A 122 0.50 -21.63 6.52
CA GLY A 122 0.13 -22.64 5.53
C GLY A 122 1.30 -23.23 4.76
N LEU A 123 2.52 -22.63 4.87
CA LEU A 123 3.71 -23.16 4.20
C LEU A 123 4.14 -24.47 4.85
N GLN A 124 4.48 -25.47 4.01
CA GLN A 124 5.01 -26.75 4.47
C GLN A 124 6.53 -26.69 4.73
N TRP A 125 7.14 -25.53 4.60
CA TRP A 125 8.55 -25.27 4.75
C TRP A 125 8.80 -23.98 5.51
N GLN A 126 9.98 -23.84 6.12
CA GLN A 126 10.34 -22.63 6.85
C GLN A 126 10.66 -21.48 5.88
N LEU A 127 9.98 -20.34 6.02
CA LEU A 127 10.19 -19.17 5.19
C LEU A 127 11.61 -18.59 5.39
N PRO A 128 12.48 -18.58 4.36
CA PRO A 128 13.76 -17.89 4.43
C PRO A 128 13.59 -16.38 4.59
N GLY A 129 14.49 -15.74 5.34
CA GLY A 129 14.46 -14.29 5.56
C GLY A 129 14.56 -13.46 4.26
N SER A 130 15.17 -14.03 3.19
CA SER A 130 15.21 -13.40 1.86
C SER A 130 13.84 -13.29 1.19
N LEU A 131 12.91 -14.21 1.48
CA LEU A 131 11.57 -14.25 0.88
C LEU A 131 10.50 -13.50 1.70
N VAL A 132 10.86 -12.94 2.85
CA VAL A 132 9.90 -12.19 3.69
C VAL A 132 9.28 -11.02 2.92
N LYS A 133 10.08 -10.24 2.20
CA LYS A 133 9.62 -9.12 1.37
C LYS A 133 8.65 -9.57 0.27
N ASP A 134 8.93 -10.73 -0.34
CA ASP A 134 8.11 -11.27 -1.43
C ASP A 134 6.75 -11.77 -0.88
N LEU A 135 6.76 -12.39 0.29
CA LEU A 135 5.52 -12.76 0.99
C LEU A 135 4.71 -11.52 1.41
N VAL A 136 5.36 -10.43 1.82
CA VAL A 136 4.67 -9.16 2.09
C VAL A 136 4.03 -8.62 0.81
N ALA A 137 4.76 -8.59 -0.31
CA ALA A 137 4.23 -8.14 -1.59
C ALA A 137 3.03 -9.00 -2.06
N TYR A 138 3.13 -10.31 -1.88
CA TYR A 138 2.03 -11.23 -2.13
C TYR A 138 0.80 -10.91 -1.25
N ALA A 139 1.00 -10.72 0.05
CA ALA A 139 -0.09 -10.38 0.97
C ALA A 139 -0.75 -9.02 0.62
N VAL A 140 0.05 -8.00 0.26
CA VAL A 140 -0.46 -6.71 -0.24
C VAL A 140 -1.32 -6.91 -1.49
N SER A 141 -0.87 -7.72 -2.44
CA SER A 141 -1.65 -8.02 -3.64
C SER A 141 -3.00 -8.67 -3.30
N ARG A 142 -3.01 -9.58 -2.34
CA ARG A 142 -4.24 -10.26 -1.88
C ARG A 142 -5.21 -9.32 -1.18
N VAL A 143 -4.71 -8.40 -0.35
CA VAL A 143 -5.55 -7.36 0.27
C VAL A 143 -6.10 -6.39 -0.77
N SER A 144 -5.29 -5.99 -1.75
CA SER A 144 -5.67 -5.00 -2.77
C SER A 144 -6.71 -5.49 -3.78
N ILE A 145 -6.89 -6.81 -3.92
CA ILE A 145 -7.96 -7.39 -4.75
C ILE A 145 -9.27 -7.63 -3.98
N GLN A 146 -9.27 -7.45 -2.66
CA GLN A 146 -10.49 -7.55 -1.87
C GLN A 146 -11.31 -6.27 -2.05
N ARG A 147 -12.63 -6.42 -2.21
CA ARG A 147 -13.55 -5.29 -2.28
C ARG A 147 -13.54 -4.55 -0.96
N THR A 148 -13.56 -3.23 -1.01
CA THR A 148 -13.74 -2.38 0.16
C THR A 148 -15.17 -1.88 0.18
N SER A 149 -15.89 -2.16 1.24
CA SER A 149 -17.31 -1.86 1.41
C SER A 149 -17.65 -0.36 1.44
N ALA A 150 -16.67 0.54 1.37
CA ALA A 150 -16.88 1.94 1.71
C ALA A 150 -17.11 2.89 0.53
N LEU A 151 -16.75 2.56 -0.72
CA LEU A 151 -16.72 3.55 -1.80
C LEU A 151 -17.36 3.14 -3.13
N SER A 152 -17.32 1.90 -3.48
CA SER A 152 -18.14 1.35 -4.54
C SER A 152 -18.37 -0.12 -4.20
N GLU A 153 -19.61 -0.52 -4.18
CA GLU A 153 -20.01 -1.88 -3.80
C GLU A 153 -19.35 -2.98 -4.64
N ASN A 154 -18.60 -2.62 -5.69
CA ASN A 154 -18.22 -3.56 -6.73
C ASN A 154 -16.76 -3.56 -7.20
N ILE A 155 -15.91 -2.60 -6.82
CA ILE A 155 -14.58 -2.47 -7.41
C ILE A 155 -13.48 -2.62 -6.35
N ALA A 156 -12.53 -3.52 -6.60
CA ALA A 156 -11.35 -3.67 -5.76
C ALA A 156 -10.33 -2.54 -6.04
N PRO A 157 -9.56 -2.06 -5.05
CA PRO A 157 -8.57 -0.99 -5.22
C PRO A 157 -7.61 -1.22 -6.39
N ARG A 158 -7.17 -2.45 -6.59
CA ARG A 158 -6.30 -2.81 -7.71
C ARG A 158 -6.98 -2.64 -9.06
N VAL A 159 -8.27 -2.96 -9.17
CA VAL A 159 -9.03 -2.81 -10.43
C VAL A 159 -9.17 -1.34 -10.79
N ASP A 160 -9.51 -0.50 -9.81
CA ASP A 160 -9.64 0.93 -10.00
C ASP A 160 -8.27 1.58 -10.38
N PHE A 161 -7.19 1.11 -9.75
CA PHE A 161 -5.84 1.57 -10.03
C PHE A 161 -5.33 1.15 -11.41
N THR A 162 -5.55 -0.11 -11.81
CA THR A 162 -4.99 -0.66 -13.05
C THR A 162 -5.90 -0.51 -14.25
N GLY A 163 -7.20 -0.29 -14.04
CA GLY A 163 -8.23 -0.37 -15.08
C GLY A 163 -8.45 -1.80 -15.59
N MET A 164 -7.89 -2.81 -14.92
CA MET A 164 -7.96 -4.20 -15.35
C MET A 164 -8.78 -5.04 -14.37
N PRO A 165 -9.77 -5.81 -14.84
CA PRO A 165 -10.54 -6.70 -13.99
C PRO A 165 -9.66 -7.80 -13.41
N VAL A 166 -9.90 -8.17 -12.15
CA VAL A 166 -9.23 -9.31 -11.51
C VAL A 166 -9.76 -10.60 -12.13
N LYS A 167 -8.87 -11.39 -12.71
CA LYS A 167 -9.19 -12.73 -13.21
C LYS A 167 -8.95 -13.74 -12.09
N TYR A 168 -9.86 -13.83 -11.12
CA TYR A 168 -9.73 -14.64 -9.91
C TYR A 168 -9.28 -16.08 -10.18
N GLN A 169 -9.79 -16.73 -11.22
CA GLN A 169 -9.40 -18.10 -11.59
C GLN A 169 -7.92 -18.22 -11.98
N LYS A 170 -7.32 -17.15 -12.53
CA LYS A 170 -5.90 -17.12 -12.89
C LYS A 170 -5.03 -16.63 -11.74
N GLU A 171 -5.46 -15.55 -11.09
CA GLU A 171 -4.65 -14.85 -10.08
C GLU A 171 -4.66 -15.53 -8.71
N LEU A 172 -5.72 -16.29 -8.39
CA LEU A 172 -5.82 -17.06 -7.15
C LEU A 172 -5.44 -18.54 -7.32
N ARG A 173 -5.05 -18.95 -8.53
CA ARG A 173 -4.72 -20.35 -8.82
C ARG A 173 -3.46 -20.83 -8.10
N PHE A 174 -2.48 -19.93 -7.94
CA PHE A 174 -1.21 -20.25 -7.33
C PHE A 174 -1.15 -19.74 -5.90
N ALA A 175 -0.63 -20.55 -5.00
CA ALA A 175 -0.27 -20.15 -3.66
C ALA A 175 1.12 -19.50 -3.65
N PHE A 176 1.49 -18.90 -2.53
CA PHE A 176 2.86 -18.39 -2.37
C PHE A 176 3.83 -19.59 -2.25
N GLY A 177 4.80 -19.63 -3.14
CA GLY A 177 5.83 -20.71 -3.15
C GLY A 177 5.54 -21.86 -4.12
N ASP A 178 4.46 -21.77 -4.92
CA ASP A 178 4.20 -22.69 -6.03
C ASP A 178 5.15 -22.46 -7.20
#